data_f48dc0033eb383b806910eee4891ded5
#
_entry.id   f48dc0033eb383b806910eee4891ded5
#
_cell.length_a   1.000
_cell.length_b   1.000
_cell.length_c   1.000
_cell.angle_alpha   90.00
_cell.angle_beta   90.00
_cell.angle_gamma   90.00
#
_symmetry.space_group_name_H-M   'P 1'
#
loop_
_entity.id
_entity.type
_entity.pdbx_description
1 polymer ?
#
loop_
_entity_poly.entity_id
_entity_poly.type
_entity_poly.pdbx_seq_one_letter_code
_entity_poly.pdbx_strand_id
1 'polypeptide(L)'
;MNYPPSAELNDPFVGFLEGMGHNPQASLDFFDASTKADGKDLDNWDYLVAKGDNARAWPPGDDGTPLGHDALGHALESATIGIPYDSDATPPKHSAGSTELVNRIVGEYGKNPDRLDGSPLTDSLGNITAEYMRDVQDAVGGRIEVKTYGSNAELEALADQGQLREFLGAVGKDPDAYGAIVTSQQAVSTELINEVFHQRDTYGNVLPEELSNRVAPGAEIVGIMADSRTQAVYDDKIAADAEFNEGLATADKWAGRAIDTGLGRFPVVGDAAGWVIEDIREAVVENYTRDSSAEADMERDEFLATQRAGSASAMYDATYTAAIQAGMSEEQAKTMAGSASQQVKDSYGQGRQ
;
A
#
# COMPACT_ATOMS: atom_id res chain seq x y z
N MET A 1 5.16 -18.91 -31.47
CA MET A 1 5.75 -17.93 -32.43
C MET A 1 7.08 -17.52 -31.82
N ASN A 2 8.19 -17.60 -32.57
CA ASN A 2 9.46 -17.04 -32.11
C ASN A 2 9.43 -15.53 -32.32
N TYR A 3 9.26 -14.77 -31.28
CA TYR A 3 9.46 -13.33 -31.33
C TYR A 3 10.98 -13.06 -31.43
N PRO A 4 11.41 -12.07 -32.23
CA PRO A 4 12.81 -11.69 -32.28
C PRO A 4 13.26 -11.06 -30.93
N PRO A 5 14.58 -11.11 -30.61
CA PRO A 5 15.12 -10.62 -29.31
C PRO A 5 14.95 -9.11 -29.03
N SER A 6 14.18 -8.38 -29.78
CA SER A 6 13.85 -6.96 -29.64
C SER A 6 12.33 -6.72 -29.59
N ALA A 7 11.57 -7.69 -29.09
CA ALA A 7 10.11 -7.66 -29.08
C ALA A 7 9.53 -6.47 -28.27
N GLU A 8 10.21 -6.03 -27.22
CA GLU A 8 9.82 -4.85 -26.45
C GLU A 8 9.66 -3.58 -27.29
N LEU A 9 10.63 -3.32 -28.17
CA LEU A 9 10.63 -2.14 -29.02
C LEU A 9 9.62 -2.20 -30.18
N ASN A 10 8.98 -3.36 -30.41
CA ASN A 10 8.11 -3.60 -31.55
C ASN A 10 6.64 -3.88 -31.20
N ASP A 11 6.28 -3.92 -29.90
CA ASP A 11 4.87 -3.99 -29.50
C ASP A 11 4.29 -2.57 -29.36
N PRO A 12 3.50 -2.10 -30.33
CA PRO A 12 2.95 -0.76 -30.28
C PRO A 12 1.99 -0.56 -29.10
N PHE A 13 1.54 -1.65 -28.48
CA PHE A 13 0.66 -1.59 -27.33
C PHE A 13 1.41 -1.21 -26.05
N VAL A 14 2.65 -1.59 -25.90
CA VAL A 14 3.51 -1.14 -24.79
C VAL A 14 3.65 0.38 -24.83
N GLY A 15 4.04 0.94 -25.98
CA GLY A 15 4.13 2.40 -26.11
C GLY A 15 2.79 3.14 -25.97
N PHE A 16 1.67 2.48 -26.29
CA PHE A 16 0.34 3.01 -26.03
C PHE A 16 0.07 3.08 -24.51
N LEU A 17 0.32 2.01 -23.76
CA LEU A 17 0.13 1.96 -22.31
C LEU A 17 1.04 2.95 -21.58
N GLU A 18 2.31 3.08 -22.02
CA GLU A 18 3.21 4.13 -21.49
C GLU A 18 2.63 5.53 -21.68
N GLY A 19 2.10 5.82 -22.87
CA GLY A 19 1.40 7.08 -23.13
C GLY A 19 0.17 7.29 -22.26
N MET A 20 -0.53 6.20 -21.91
CA MET A 20 -1.64 6.21 -20.96
C MET A 20 -1.17 6.50 -19.54
N GLY A 21 -0.04 5.96 -19.12
CA GLY A 21 0.57 6.25 -17.81
C GLY A 21 0.81 7.75 -17.56
N HIS A 22 0.96 8.55 -18.62
CA HIS A 22 1.11 10.01 -18.52
C HIS A 22 -0.21 10.78 -18.67
N ASN A 23 -1.34 10.10 -18.87
CA ASN A 23 -2.64 10.74 -19.09
C ASN A 23 -3.75 10.08 -18.22
N PRO A 24 -3.90 10.51 -16.97
CA PRO A 24 -4.78 9.87 -15.98
C PRO A 24 -6.22 9.69 -16.44
N GLN A 25 -6.81 10.75 -17.02
CA GLN A 25 -8.22 10.68 -17.46
C GLN A 25 -8.40 9.74 -18.65
N ALA A 26 -7.49 9.78 -19.62
CA ALA A 26 -7.57 8.87 -20.77
C ALA A 26 -7.34 7.42 -20.35
N SER A 27 -6.47 7.20 -19.36
CA SER A 27 -6.22 5.87 -18.78
C SER A 27 -7.45 5.34 -18.06
N LEU A 28 -8.08 6.14 -17.22
CA LEU A 28 -9.32 5.77 -16.54
C LEU A 28 -10.46 5.45 -17.53
N ASP A 29 -10.67 6.34 -18.49
CA ASP A 29 -11.70 6.15 -19.53
C ASP A 29 -11.45 4.88 -20.36
N PHE A 30 -10.19 4.54 -20.60
CA PHE A 30 -9.81 3.35 -21.34
C PHE A 30 -10.13 2.06 -20.58
N PHE A 31 -9.85 1.98 -19.28
CA PHE A 31 -10.15 0.80 -18.48
C PHE A 31 -11.63 0.66 -18.14
N ASP A 32 -12.40 1.74 -18.19
CA ASP A 32 -13.87 1.73 -18.04
C ASP A 32 -14.59 1.43 -19.38
N ALA A 33 -13.87 1.55 -20.50
CA ALA A 33 -14.48 1.38 -21.81
C ALA A 33 -14.68 -0.09 -22.19
N SER A 34 -15.87 -0.40 -22.68
CA SER A 34 -16.14 -1.63 -23.42
C SER A 34 -16.28 -1.35 -24.92
N THR A 35 -15.68 -2.21 -25.74
CA THR A 35 -15.76 -2.12 -27.20
C THR A 35 -16.52 -3.31 -27.75
N LYS A 36 -17.44 -3.08 -28.72
CA LYS A 36 -18.12 -4.16 -29.43
C LYS A 36 -17.30 -4.57 -30.65
N ALA A 37 -16.76 -5.79 -30.63
CA ALA A 37 -16.13 -6.39 -31.79
C ALA A 37 -16.77 -7.75 -32.09
N ASP A 38 -17.13 -7.99 -33.35
CA ASP A 38 -17.76 -9.22 -33.84
C ASP A 38 -19.01 -9.68 -33.03
N GLY A 39 -19.79 -8.70 -32.53
CA GLY A 39 -20.99 -8.94 -31.75
C GLY A 39 -20.74 -9.34 -30.28
N LYS A 40 -19.50 -9.29 -29.81
CA LYS A 40 -19.13 -9.47 -28.41
C LYS A 40 -18.74 -8.13 -27.79
N ASP A 41 -19.14 -7.90 -26.56
CA ASP A 41 -18.61 -6.81 -25.76
C ASP A 41 -17.18 -7.20 -25.35
N LEU A 42 -16.18 -6.45 -25.79
CA LEU A 42 -14.81 -6.56 -25.37
C LEU A 42 -14.56 -5.45 -24.33
N ASP A 43 -14.39 -5.83 -23.10
CA ASP A 43 -13.92 -4.97 -22.02
C ASP A 43 -12.38 -4.87 -22.11
N ASN A 44 -11.84 -3.66 -22.13
CA ASN A 44 -10.40 -3.44 -22.20
C ASN A 44 -9.67 -4.02 -20.98
N TRP A 45 -10.31 -3.99 -19.81
CA TRP A 45 -9.85 -4.64 -18.62
C TRP A 45 -9.72 -6.16 -18.80
N ASP A 46 -10.79 -6.81 -19.28
CA ASP A 46 -10.79 -8.25 -19.50
C ASP A 46 -9.73 -8.68 -20.52
N TYR A 47 -9.50 -7.84 -21.52
CA TYR A 47 -8.46 -8.09 -22.51
C TYR A 47 -7.05 -8.01 -21.94
N LEU A 48 -6.76 -7.04 -21.06
CA LEU A 48 -5.41 -6.76 -20.59
C LEU A 48 -5.08 -7.44 -19.27
N VAL A 49 -6.03 -7.52 -18.35
CA VAL A 49 -5.80 -7.87 -16.96
C VAL A 49 -6.45 -9.19 -16.58
N ALA A 50 -7.71 -9.42 -16.94
CA ALA A 50 -8.43 -10.62 -16.52
C ALA A 50 -7.91 -11.89 -17.19
N LYS A 51 -8.26 -13.05 -16.63
CA LYS A 51 -8.04 -14.37 -17.26
C LYS A 51 -9.25 -14.75 -18.09
N GLY A 52 -9.03 -15.22 -19.31
CA GLY A 52 -10.10 -15.77 -20.14
C GLY A 52 -9.66 -16.00 -21.57
N ASP A 53 -10.58 -16.56 -22.39
CA ASP A 53 -10.31 -16.87 -23.80
C ASP A 53 -10.01 -15.63 -24.67
N ASN A 54 -10.38 -14.45 -24.17
CA ASN A 54 -10.14 -13.17 -24.85
C ASN A 54 -8.98 -12.37 -24.25
N ALA A 55 -8.32 -12.89 -23.21
CA ALA A 55 -7.21 -12.21 -22.57
C ALA A 55 -6.00 -12.11 -23.51
N ARG A 56 -5.32 -10.97 -23.45
CA ARG A 56 -4.07 -10.75 -24.19
C ARG A 56 -3.00 -11.74 -23.74
N ALA A 57 -2.36 -12.39 -24.72
CA ALA A 57 -1.11 -13.11 -24.47
C ALA A 57 0.03 -12.07 -24.49
N TRP A 58 0.64 -11.84 -23.35
CA TRP A 58 1.82 -11.02 -23.23
C TRP A 58 3.05 -11.77 -23.68
N PRO A 59 3.89 -11.20 -24.59
CA PRO A 59 5.14 -11.84 -24.99
C PRO A 59 6.06 -11.96 -23.75
N PRO A 60 6.76 -13.09 -23.58
CA PRO A 60 7.78 -13.19 -22.54
C PRO A 60 9.04 -12.41 -22.92
N GLY A 61 9.65 -11.73 -21.94
CA GLY A 61 11.00 -11.20 -22.03
C GLY A 61 12.07 -12.28 -22.00
N ASP A 62 13.32 -11.89 -22.03
CA ASP A 62 14.47 -12.81 -22.01
C ASP A 62 14.59 -13.58 -20.68
N ASP A 63 14.09 -13.01 -19.60
CA ASP A 63 13.99 -13.57 -18.25
C ASP A 63 12.69 -14.33 -17.98
N GLY A 64 11.76 -14.30 -18.94
CA GLY A 64 10.45 -14.92 -18.84
C GLY A 64 9.36 -13.98 -18.28
N THR A 65 9.70 -12.76 -17.86
CA THR A 65 8.70 -11.75 -17.43
C THR A 65 7.81 -11.33 -18.60
N PRO A 66 6.52 -11.04 -18.37
CA PRO A 66 5.64 -10.57 -19.44
C PRO A 66 6.01 -9.14 -19.88
N LEU A 67 6.42 -9.00 -21.13
CA LEU A 67 6.70 -7.69 -21.73
C LEU A 67 5.45 -6.82 -21.74
N GLY A 68 5.57 -5.58 -21.25
CA GLY A 68 4.48 -4.61 -21.19
C GLY A 68 3.65 -4.65 -19.91
N HIS A 69 3.96 -5.52 -18.94
CA HIS A 69 3.33 -5.47 -17.62
C HIS A 69 3.73 -4.22 -16.84
N ASP A 70 4.96 -3.72 -16.99
CA ASP A 70 5.41 -2.46 -16.44
C ASP A 70 4.57 -1.28 -16.99
N ALA A 71 4.48 -1.15 -18.31
CA ALA A 71 3.63 -0.16 -18.96
C ALA A 71 2.14 -0.27 -18.57
N LEU A 72 1.65 -1.49 -18.35
CA LEU A 72 0.29 -1.71 -17.82
C LEU A 72 0.18 -1.18 -16.39
N GLY A 73 1.19 -1.40 -15.56
CA GLY A 73 1.28 -0.86 -14.21
C GLY A 73 1.20 0.66 -14.20
N HIS A 74 2.03 1.34 -14.99
CA HIS A 74 2.02 2.79 -15.15
C HIS A 74 0.64 3.34 -15.56
N ALA A 75 -0.02 2.66 -16.51
CA ALA A 75 -1.36 3.05 -16.92
C ALA A 75 -2.41 2.86 -15.81
N LEU A 76 -2.37 1.76 -15.07
CA LEU A 76 -3.27 1.50 -13.94
C LEU A 76 -3.01 2.48 -12.78
N GLU A 77 -1.76 2.74 -12.45
CA GLU A 77 -1.36 3.72 -11.43
C GLU A 77 -1.92 5.11 -11.77
N SER A 78 -1.67 5.57 -12.99
CA SER A 78 -2.15 6.87 -13.45
C SER A 78 -3.69 6.97 -13.41
N ALA A 79 -4.40 5.92 -13.84
CA ALA A 79 -5.87 5.87 -13.85
C ALA A 79 -6.48 5.91 -12.45
N THR A 80 -5.86 5.23 -11.49
CA THR A 80 -6.39 5.09 -10.12
C THR A 80 -6.01 6.24 -9.21
N ILE A 81 -4.77 6.73 -9.31
CA ILE A 81 -4.26 7.84 -8.50
C ILE A 81 -4.70 9.19 -9.06
N GLY A 82 -4.90 9.29 -10.38
CA GLY A 82 -5.39 10.51 -11.02
C GLY A 82 -4.31 11.54 -11.35
N ILE A 83 -3.03 11.13 -11.31
CA ILE A 83 -1.85 11.90 -11.76
C ILE A 83 -1.00 11.03 -12.70
N PRO A 84 -0.15 11.63 -13.56
CA PRO A 84 0.84 10.85 -14.31
C PRO A 84 1.68 9.98 -13.36
N TYR A 85 1.99 8.74 -13.79
CA TYR A 85 2.89 7.89 -13.01
C TYR A 85 4.23 8.63 -12.80
N ASP A 86 4.93 8.31 -11.74
CA ASP A 86 6.20 8.94 -11.34
C ASP A 86 6.12 10.48 -11.13
N SER A 87 4.91 11.03 -10.96
CA SER A 87 4.69 12.46 -10.68
C SER A 87 4.71 12.74 -9.18
N ASP A 88 5.30 13.87 -8.79
CA ASP A 88 5.24 14.39 -7.41
C ASP A 88 4.04 15.33 -7.18
N ALA A 89 3.12 15.41 -8.14
CA ALA A 89 1.91 16.23 -7.97
C ALA A 89 1.02 15.68 -6.87
N THR A 90 0.29 16.56 -6.19
CA THR A 90 -0.74 16.15 -5.24
C THR A 90 -1.91 15.51 -5.99
N PRO A 91 -2.30 14.26 -5.69
CA PRO A 91 -3.43 13.62 -6.33
C PRO A 91 -4.74 14.36 -6.10
N PRO A 92 -5.66 14.33 -7.08
CA PRO A 92 -7.02 14.79 -6.86
C PRO A 92 -7.76 13.84 -5.91
N LYS A 93 -8.95 14.25 -5.45
CA LYS A 93 -9.83 13.33 -4.71
C LYS A 93 -10.20 12.14 -5.59
N HIS A 94 -10.23 10.95 -5.02
CA HIS A 94 -10.61 9.73 -5.71
C HIS A 94 -12.01 9.87 -6.33
N SER A 95 -12.13 9.46 -7.58
CA SER A 95 -13.42 9.41 -8.30
C SER A 95 -14.09 8.05 -8.09
N ALA A 96 -15.37 7.95 -8.39
CA ALA A 96 -16.06 6.66 -8.39
C ALA A 96 -15.44 5.67 -9.39
N GLY A 97 -15.01 6.16 -10.56
CA GLY A 97 -14.36 5.32 -11.56
C GLY A 97 -12.98 4.81 -11.12
N SER A 98 -12.16 5.67 -10.51
CA SER A 98 -10.87 5.23 -9.98
C SER A 98 -11.03 4.23 -8.83
N THR A 99 -12.01 4.43 -7.96
CA THR A 99 -12.34 3.48 -6.87
C THR A 99 -12.81 2.13 -7.41
N GLU A 100 -13.67 2.13 -8.44
CA GLU A 100 -14.12 0.89 -9.10
C GLU A 100 -12.95 0.14 -9.75
N LEU A 101 -12.01 0.87 -10.37
CA LEU A 101 -10.83 0.26 -10.94
C LEU A 101 -9.94 -0.40 -9.87
N VAL A 102 -9.76 0.22 -8.70
CA VAL A 102 -9.07 -0.40 -7.55
C VAL A 102 -9.80 -1.66 -7.08
N ASN A 103 -11.14 -1.64 -7.02
CA ASN A 103 -11.92 -2.85 -6.71
C ASN A 103 -11.63 -3.99 -7.69
N ARG A 104 -11.56 -3.70 -8.99
CA ARG A 104 -11.24 -4.71 -10.02
C ARG A 104 -9.82 -5.24 -9.87
N ILE A 105 -8.84 -4.38 -9.58
CA ILE A 105 -7.43 -4.74 -9.32
C ILE A 105 -7.34 -5.72 -8.14
N VAL A 106 -7.82 -5.32 -6.97
CA VAL A 106 -7.75 -6.15 -5.76
C VAL A 106 -8.54 -7.46 -5.92
N GLY A 107 -9.71 -7.39 -6.55
CA GLY A 107 -10.54 -8.57 -6.81
C GLY A 107 -9.89 -9.58 -7.76
N GLU A 108 -9.17 -9.12 -8.81
CA GLU A 108 -8.52 -9.99 -9.77
C GLU A 108 -7.25 -10.61 -9.19
N TYR A 109 -6.36 -9.79 -8.64
CA TYR A 109 -5.07 -10.26 -8.14
C TYR A 109 -5.17 -10.91 -6.75
N GLY A 110 -6.13 -10.54 -5.93
CA GLY A 110 -6.41 -11.25 -4.67
C GLY A 110 -6.96 -12.67 -4.88
N LYS A 111 -7.66 -12.93 -5.99
CA LYS A 111 -8.05 -14.29 -6.38
C LYS A 111 -6.94 -15.08 -7.07
N ASN A 112 -5.98 -14.39 -7.66
CA ASN A 112 -4.92 -14.98 -8.48
C ASN A 112 -3.56 -14.37 -8.10
N PRO A 113 -3.10 -14.48 -6.82
CA PRO A 113 -1.90 -13.82 -6.33
C PRO A 113 -0.62 -14.27 -7.04
N ASP A 114 -0.55 -15.52 -7.46
CA ASP A 114 0.59 -16.10 -8.19
C ASP A 114 0.92 -15.35 -9.50
N ARG A 115 -0.01 -14.57 -10.03
CA ARG A 115 0.23 -13.75 -11.24
C ARG A 115 1.14 -12.57 -11.01
N LEU A 116 1.37 -12.22 -9.76
CA LEU A 116 2.24 -11.14 -9.36
C LEU A 116 3.67 -11.61 -9.07
N ASP A 117 3.91 -12.92 -8.97
CA ASP A 117 5.25 -13.45 -8.69
C ASP A 117 6.24 -13.05 -9.80
N GLY A 118 7.20 -12.17 -9.46
CA GLY A 118 8.20 -11.63 -10.39
C GLY A 118 7.62 -10.76 -11.51
N SER A 119 6.40 -10.24 -11.36
CA SER A 119 5.79 -9.36 -12.35
C SER A 119 6.24 -7.91 -12.13
N PRO A 120 6.72 -7.20 -13.17
CA PRO A 120 7.06 -5.78 -13.09
C PRO A 120 5.84 -4.87 -12.86
N LEU A 121 4.64 -5.43 -12.76
CA LEU A 121 3.41 -4.73 -12.40
C LEU A 121 3.31 -4.42 -10.90
N THR A 122 4.05 -5.15 -10.05
CA THR A 122 3.86 -5.14 -8.59
C THR A 122 4.23 -3.83 -7.94
N ASP A 123 5.23 -3.10 -8.42
CA ASP A 123 5.62 -1.78 -7.94
C ASP A 123 4.45 -0.77 -8.07
N SER A 124 3.84 -0.68 -9.26
CA SER A 124 2.67 0.17 -9.50
C SER A 124 1.45 -0.23 -8.65
N LEU A 125 1.23 -1.54 -8.44
CA LEU A 125 0.18 -2.00 -7.53
C LEU A 125 0.47 -1.64 -6.07
N GLY A 126 1.75 -1.62 -5.67
CA GLY A 126 2.21 -1.10 -4.40
C GLY A 126 1.90 0.39 -4.23
N ASN A 127 2.18 1.17 -5.27
CA ASN A 127 1.88 2.60 -5.32
C ASN A 127 0.38 2.89 -5.20
N ILE A 128 -0.45 2.14 -5.93
CA ILE A 128 -1.92 2.22 -5.82
C ILE A 128 -2.37 1.87 -4.39
N THR A 129 -1.83 0.81 -3.82
CA THR A 129 -2.16 0.39 -2.45
C THR A 129 -1.77 1.45 -1.42
N ALA A 130 -0.61 2.07 -1.58
CA ALA A 130 -0.13 3.15 -0.72
C ALA A 130 -1.02 4.40 -0.79
N GLU A 131 -1.51 4.77 -1.97
CA GLU A 131 -2.46 5.87 -2.15
C GLU A 131 -3.81 5.61 -1.47
N TYR A 132 -4.30 4.37 -1.53
CA TYR A 132 -5.57 3.95 -0.91
C TYR A 132 -5.39 3.37 0.51
N MET A 133 -4.24 3.60 1.15
CA MET A 133 -3.88 2.94 2.42
C MET A 133 -4.89 3.17 3.54
N ARG A 134 -5.55 4.35 3.59
CA ARG A 134 -6.59 4.61 4.58
C ARG A 134 -7.79 3.68 4.40
N ASP A 135 -8.22 3.49 3.17
CA ASP A 135 -9.32 2.58 2.82
C ASP A 135 -8.92 1.12 3.06
N VAL A 136 -7.67 0.77 2.77
CA VAL A 136 -7.10 -0.56 3.04
C VAL A 136 -7.11 -0.84 4.54
N GLN A 137 -6.68 0.10 5.39
CA GLN A 137 -6.73 -0.07 6.85
C GLN A 137 -8.17 -0.19 7.37
N ASP A 138 -9.10 0.60 6.86
CA ASP A 138 -10.51 0.50 7.25
C ASP A 138 -11.10 -0.86 6.84
N ALA A 139 -10.76 -1.38 5.66
CA ALA A 139 -11.20 -2.70 5.20
C ALA A 139 -10.61 -3.85 6.02
N VAL A 140 -9.31 -3.83 6.31
CA VAL A 140 -8.64 -4.82 7.19
C VAL A 140 -9.26 -4.78 8.59
N GLY A 141 -9.63 -3.60 9.08
CA GLY A 141 -10.33 -3.41 10.34
C GLY A 141 -11.81 -3.81 10.35
N GLY A 142 -12.33 -4.36 9.24
CA GLY A 142 -13.74 -4.79 9.14
C GLY A 142 -14.75 -3.63 9.01
N ARG A 143 -14.31 -2.45 8.62
CA ARG A 143 -15.15 -1.26 8.42
C ARG A 143 -15.67 -1.16 6.99
N ILE A 144 -16.37 -2.18 6.56
CA ILE A 144 -16.81 -2.39 5.18
C ILE A 144 -17.86 -1.36 4.70
N GLU A 145 -18.57 -0.72 5.64
CA GLU A 145 -19.60 0.28 5.32
C GLU A 145 -19.06 1.70 5.11
N VAL A 146 -17.75 1.87 5.21
CA VAL A 146 -17.10 3.18 5.04
C VAL A 146 -16.88 3.44 3.54
N LYS A 147 -17.41 4.56 3.07
CA LYS A 147 -17.15 5.04 1.72
C LYS A 147 -15.69 5.39 1.57
N THR A 148 -15.14 5.10 0.40
CA THR A 148 -13.77 5.45 0.03
C THR A 148 -13.45 6.89 0.42
N TYR A 149 -12.33 7.07 1.09
CA TYR A 149 -11.87 8.37 1.51
C TYR A 149 -11.73 9.32 0.29
N GLY A 150 -12.41 10.45 0.35
CA GLY A 150 -12.44 11.42 -0.75
C GLY A 150 -13.44 11.12 -1.87
N SER A 151 -14.09 9.94 -1.89
CA SER A 151 -15.12 9.54 -2.84
C SER A 151 -16.45 9.18 -2.14
N ASN A 152 -17.52 9.05 -2.91
CA ASN A 152 -18.78 8.46 -2.47
C ASN A 152 -18.94 6.99 -2.90
N ALA A 153 -17.93 6.44 -3.58
CA ALA A 153 -17.91 5.05 -4.00
C ALA A 153 -17.50 4.14 -2.84
N GLU A 154 -17.91 2.89 -2.88
CA GLU A 154 -17.56 1.86 -1.92
C GLU A 154 -16.49 0.95 -2.50
N LEU A 155 -15.48 0.57 -1.70
CA LEU A 155 -14.47 -0.40 -2.08
C LEU A 155 -14.95 -1.81 -1.74
N GLU A 156 -15.93 -2.31 -2.50
CA GLU A 156 -16.57 -3.60 -2.26
C GLU A 156 -15.60 -4.80 -2.34
N ALA A 157 -14.58 -4.73 -3.20
CA ALA A 157 -13.60 -5.80 -3.32
C ALA A 157 -12.68 -5.90 -2.09
N LEU A 158 -12.41 -4.77 -1.42
CA LEU A 158 -11.70 -4.77 -0.14
C LEU A 158 -12.53 -5.39 0.99
N ALA A 159 -13.84 -5.56 0.79
CA ALA A 159 -14.71 -6.23 1.75
C ALA A 159 -14.39 -7.73 1.92
N ASP A 160 -13.81 -8.38 0.92
CA ASP A 160 -13.27 -9.74 1.05
C ASP A 160 -11.87 -9.67 1.66
N GLN A 161 -11.81 -9.71 2.99
CA GLN A 161 -10.55 -9.65 3.73
C GLN A 161 -9.56 -10.76 3.36
N GLY A 162 -10.03 -11.93 2.93
CA GLY A 162 -9.18 -13.01 2.45
C GLY A 162 -8.46 -12.61 1.16
N GLN A 163 -9.20 -12.13 0.18
CA GLN A 163 -8.63 -11.65 -1.09
C GLN A 163 -7.71 -10.45 -0.88
N LEU A 164 -8.06 -9.53 0.01
CA LEU A 164 -7.20 -8.39 0.32
C LEU A 164 -5.86 -8.83 0.94
N ARG A 165 -5.87 -9.78 1.88
CA ARG A 165 -4.64 -10.34 2.47
C ARG A 165 -3.76 -11.02 1.43
N GLU A 166 -4.36 -11.86 0.57
CA GLU A 166 -3.64 -12.52 -0.53
C GLU A 166 -3.01 -11.51 -1.49
N PHE A 167 -3.77 -10.46 -1.85
CA PHE A 167 -3.28 -9.37 -2.68
C PHE A 167 -2.09 -8.64 -2.02
N LEU A 168 -2.25 -8.20 -0.77
CA LEU A 168 -1.18 -7.54 -0.02
C LEU A 168 0.06 -8.42 0.12
N GLY A 169 -0.15 -9.72 0.39
CA GLY A 169 0.92 -10.71 0.50
C GLY A 169 1.70 -10.88 -0.79
N ALA A 170 1.03 -10.84 -1.94
CA ALA A 170 1.69 -10.96 -3.23
C ALA A 170 2.44 -9.69 -3.63
N VAL A 171 1.80 -8.53 -3.47
CA VAL A 171 2.40 -7.22 -3.79
C VAL A 171 3.59 -6.91 -2.88
N GLY A 172 3.53 -7.27 -1.60
CA GLY A 172 4.59 -7.02 -0.62
C GLY A 172 5.87 -7.82 -0.83
N LYS A 173 5.94 -8.71 -1.82
CA LYS A 173 7.19 -9.40 -2.22
C LYS A 173 8.09 -8.52 -3.07
N ASP A 174 7.56 -7.47 -3.67
CA ASP A 174 8.30 -6.48 -4.42
C ASP A 174 8.89 -5.42 -3.47
N PRO A 175 10.21 -5.08 -3.59
CA PRO A 175 10.87 -4.15 -2.70
C PRO A 175 10.29 -2.73 -2.71
N ASP A 176 9.96 -2.19 -3.88
CA ASP A 176 9.42 -0.83 -4.02
C ASP A 176 7.99 -0.75 -3.51
N ALA A 177 7.17 -1.74 -3.84
CA ALA A 177 5.83 -1.89 -3.31
C ALA A 177 5.83 -2.04 -1.78
N TYR A 178 6.73 -2.85 -1.23
CA TYR A 178 6.92 -2.99 0.21
C TYR A 178 7.21 -1.65 0.88
N GLY A 179 8.18 -0.89 0.34
CA GLY A 179 8.55 0.43 0.84
C GLY A 179 7.36 1.40 0.83
N ALA A 180 6.65 1.48 -0.29
CA ALA A 180 5.48 2.33 -0.46
C ALA A 180 4.37 2.00 0.55
N ILE A 181 4.02 0.72 0.68
CA ILE A 181 2.96 0.24 1.57
C ILE A 181 3.31 0.49 3.04
N VAL A 182 4.52 0.11 3.50
CA VAL A 182 4.92 0.25 4.91
C VAL A 182 4.99 1.73 5.30
N THR A 183 5.53 2.59 4.44
CA THR A 183 5.64 4.03 4.70
C THR A 183 4.26 4.69 4.75
N SER A 184 3.40 4.42 3.78
CA SER A 184 2.03 4.96 3.78
C SER A 184 1.21 4.44 4.96
N GLN A 185 1.35 3.15 5.31
CA GLN A 185 0.69 2.55 6.47
C GLN A 185 1.09 3.24 7.77
N GLN A 186 2.39 3.50 7.99
CA GLN A 186 2.87 4.19 9.18
C GLN A 186 2.30 5.62 9.25
N ALA A 187 2.27 6.33 8.12
CA ALA A 187 1.73 7.68 8.03
C ALA A 187 0.24 7.71 8.36
N VAL A 188 -0.55 6.84 7.73
CA VAL A 188 -2.00 6.74 7.98
C VAL A 188 -2.29 6.35 9.43
N SER A 189 -1.55 5.40 10.01
CA SER A 189 -1.73 5.04 11.42
C SER A 189 -1.43 6.20 12.36
N THR A 190 -0.38 6.97 12.08
CA THR A 190 -0.05 8.18 12.86
C THR A 190 -1.17 9.22 12.77
N GLU A 191 -1.72 9.43 11.57
CA GLU A 191 -2.87 10.32 11.38
C GLU A 191 -4.11 9.85 12.14
N LEU A 192 -4.46 8.57 12.03
CA LEU A 192 -5.60 7.99 12.73
C LEU A 192 -5.48 8.11 14.26
N ILE A 193 -4.27 7.95 14.79
CA ILE A 193 -3.99 8.20 16.21
C ILE A 193 -4.25 9.67 16.56
N ASN A 194 -3.74 10.60 15.76
CA ASN A 194 -3.98 12.03 15.97
C ASN A 194 -5.47 12.37 15.91
N GLU A 195 -6.23 11.78 14.98
CA GLU A 195 -7.69 11.96 14.92
C GLU A 195 -8.37 11.54 16.24
N VAL A 196 -8.00 10.38 16.79
CA VAL A 196 -8.54 9.90 18.06
C VAL A 196 -8.29 10.90 19.20
N PHE A 197 -7.10 11.47 19.28
CA PHE A 197 -6.78 12.46 20.31
C PHE A 197 -7.45 13.81 20.09
N HIS A 198 -7.84 14.17 18.86
CA HIS A 198 -8.60 15.39 18.56
C HIS A 198 -10.12 15.21 18.76
N GLN A 199 -10.65 14.00 18.57
CA GLN A 199 -12.07 13.66 18.72
C GLN A 199 -12.40 13.19 20.14
N ARG A 200 -11.93 13.94 21.16
CA ARG A 200 -12.22 13.61 22.56
C ARG A 200 -13.71 13.61 22.84
N ASP A 201 -14.11 12.78 23.80
CA ASP A 201 -15.49 12.81 24.31
C ASP A 201 -15.84 14.18 24.93
N THR A 202 -17.11 14.35 25.28
CA THR A 202 -17.62 15.59 25.93
C THR A 202 -16.91 15.90 27.25
N TYR A 203 -16.18 14.97 27.83
CA TYR A 203 -15.40 15.08 29.06
C TYR A 203 -13.90 15.21 28.81
N GLY A 204 -13.44 15.23 27.55
CA GLY A 204 -12.05 15.34 27.17
C GLY A 204 -11.24 14.04 27.26
N ASN A 205 -11.90 12.87 27.35
CA ASN A 205 -11.24 11.59 27.42
C ASN A 205 -11.08 10.95 26.04
N VAL A 206 -9.99 10.23 25.85
CA VAL A 206 -9.77 9.31 24.72
C VAL A 206 -10.13 7.91 25.20
N LEU A 207 -10.94 7.18 24.44
CA LEU A 207 -11.28 5.81 24.75
C LEU A 207 -10.17 4.87 24.29
N PRO A 208 -9.56 4.07 25.18
CA PRO A 208 -8.50 3.12 24.79
C PRO A 208 -8.94 2.12 23.72
N GLU A 209 -10.21 1.72 23.74
CA GLU A 209 -10.78 0.83 22.72
C GLU A 209 -10.81 1.48 21.33
N GLU A 210 -11.13 2.76 21.24
CA GLU A 210 -11.11 3.48 19.97
C GLU A 210 -9.70 3.57 19.40
N LEU A 211 -8.71 3.89 20.23
CA LEU A 211 -7.31 3.87 19.85
C LEU A 211 -6.88 2.48 19.35
N SER A 212 -7.22 1.43 20.09
CA SER A 212 -6.92 0.05 19.71
C SER A 212 -7.51 -0.33 18.35
N ASN A 213 -8.76 0.03 18.11
CA ASN A 213 -9.45 -0.23 16.85
C ASN A 213 -8.85 0.54 15.66
N ARG A 214 -8.16 1.66 15.90
CA ARG A 214 -7.48 2.42 14.86
C ARG A 214 -6.08 1.89 14.55
N VAL A 215 -5.41 1.33 15.53
CA VAL A 215 -4.01 0.86 15.41
C VAL A 215 -3.94 -0.59 14.90
N ALA A 216 -4.90 -1.45 15.30
CA ALA A 216 -4.88 -2.87 14.99
C ALA A 216 -4.75 -3.21 13.49
N PRO A 217 -5.51 -2.57 12.57
CA PRO A 217 -5.42 -2.90 11.14
C PRO A 217 -4.05 -2.60 10.53
N GLY A 218 -3.44 -1.48 10.94
CA GLY A 218 -2.09 -1.14 10.50
C GLY A 218 -1.05 -2.17 10.93
N ALA A 219 -1.16 -2.68 12.15
CA ALA A 219 -0.29 -3.73 12.66
C ALA A 219 -0.45 -5.06 11.90
N GLU A 220 -1.67 -5.39 11.51
CA GLU A 220 -1.96 -6.56 10.68
C GLU A 220 -1.32 -6.44 9.29
N ILE A 221 -1.43 -5.27 8.64
CA ILE A 221 -0.79 -4.99 7.36
C ILE A 221 0.73 -5.16 7.46
N VAL A 222 1.37 -4.59 8.49
CA VAL A 222 2.81 -4.77 8.71
C VAL A 222 3.18 -6.24 8.92
N GLY A 223 2.33 -7.01 9.57
CA GLY A 223 2.51 -8.45 9.72
C GLY A 223 2.53 -9.18 8.38
N ILE A 224 1.62 -8.85 7.47
CA ILE A 224 1.55 -9.37 6.11
C ILE A 224 2.82 -8.98 5.33
N MET A 225 3.22 -7.70 5.38
CA MET A 225 4.40 -7.19 4.70
C MET A 225 5.68 -7.90 5.17
N ALA A 226 5.86 -8.06 6.47
CA ALA A 226 7.03 -8.75 7.01
C ALA A 226 7.10 -10.22 6.59
N ASP A 227 5.95 -10.91 6.52
CA ASP A 227 5.90 -12.28 6.01
C ASP A 227 6.23 -12.36 4.52
N SER A 228 5.71 -11.43 3.72
CA SER A 228 5.99 -11.31 2.27
C SER A 228 7.48 -11.08 2.01
N ARG A 229 8.11 -10.12 2.72
CA ARG A 229 9.55 -9.88 2.64
C ARG A 229 10.35 -11.13 3.01
N THR A 230 9.95 -11.83 4.07
CA THR A 230 10.63 -13.06 4.49
C THR A 230 10.55 -14.15 3.42
N GLN A 231 9.43 -14.27 2.71
CA GLN A 231 9.28 -15.20 1.60
C GLN A 231 10.14 -14.80 0.40
N ALA A 232 10.16 -13.53 0.03
CA ALA A 232 10.93 -13.01 -1.10
C ALA A 232 12.46 -13.18 -0.90
N VAL A 233 12.94 -13.04 0.34
CA VAL A 233 14.38 -13.04 0.69
C VAL A 233 14.95 -14.47 0.88
N TYR A 234 14.16 -15.53 0.69
CA TYR A 234 14.54 -16.89 1.10
C TYR A 234 15.81 -17.41 0.43
N ASP A 235 16.02 -17.15 -0.87
CA ASP A 235 17.10 -17.70 -1.68
C ASP A 235 18.36 -16.80 -1.74
N ASP A 236 18.22 -15.47 -1.64
CA ASP A 236 19.33 -14.51 -1.66
C ASP A 236 19.14 -13.39 -0.61
N LYS A 237 19.40 -13.74 0.64
CA LYS A 237 19.11 -12.88 1.79
C LYS A 237 19.78 -11.50 1.73
N ILE A 238 21.05 -11.42 1.30
CA ILE A 238 21.82 -10.17 1.38
C ILE A 238 21.40 -9.20 0.27
N ALA A 239 21.33 -9.66 -0.98
CA ALA A 239 20.96 -8.82 -2.10
C ALA A 239 19.50 -8.37 -1.99
N ALA A 240 18.59 -9.30 -1.70
CA ALA A 240 17.17 -9.00 -1.57
C ALA A 240 16.88 -8.04 -0.39
N ASP A 241 17.51 -8.21 0.78
CA ASP A 241 17.35 -7.26 1.88
C ASP A 241 17.91 -5.86 1.55
N ALA A 242 18.97 -5.77 0.74
CA ALA A 242 19.48 -4.48 0.27
C ALA A 242 18.45 -3.76 -0.62
N GLU A 243 17.78 -4.49 -1.53
CA GLU A 243 16.71 -3.96 -2.37
C GLU A 243 15.50 -3.49 -1.54
N PHE A 244 15.06 -4.28 -0.55
CA PHE A 244 13.99 -3.87 0.36
C PHE A 244 14.37 -2.65 1.21
N ASN A 245 15.62 -2.52 1.64
CA ASN A 245 16.08 -1.35 2.36
C ASN A 245 16.14 -0.10 1.44
N GLU A 246 16.48 -0.27 0.17
CA GLU A 246 16.42 0.79 -0.84
C GLU A 246 14.99 1.22 -1.09
N GLY A 247 14.04 0.29 -1.25
CA GLY A 247 12.61 0.57 -1.38
C GLY A 247 12.08 1.39 -0.20
N LEU A 248 12.46 1.06 1.04
CA LEU A 248 12.12 1.87 2.22
C LEU A 248 12.72 3.28 2.16
N ALA A 249 13.98 3.41 1.73
CA ALA A 249 14.66 4.71 1.68
C ALA A 249 14.11 5.65 0.59
N THR A 250 13.54 5.10 -0.47
CA THR A 250 12.96 5.86 -1.60
C THR A 250 11.46 6.15 -1.45
N ALA A 251 10.82 5.58 -0.45
CA ALA A 251 9.36 5.66 -0.24
C ALA A 251 8.87 6.97 0.42
N ASP A 252 9.73 7.96 0.65
CA ASP A 252 9.42 9.22 1.36
C ASP A 252 8.17 9.94 0.83
N LYS A 253 7.96 9.93 -0.49
CA LYS A 253 6.79 10.55 -1.13
C LYS A 253 5.47 10.03 -0.56
N TRP A 254 5.43 8.78 -0.13
CA TRP A 254 4.21 8.14 0.37
C TRP A 254 3.83 8.59 1.77
N ALA A 255 4.80 8.94 2.63
CA ALA A 255 4.53 9.58 3.91
C ALA A 255 3.86 10.95 3.70
N GLY A 256 4.40 11.75 2.79
CA GLY A 256 3.83 13.05 2.43
C GLY A 256 2.41 12.94 1.86
N ARG A 257 2.20 12.06 0.90
CA ARG A 257 0.88 11.85 0.27
C ARG A 257 -0.17 11.36 1.25
N ALA A 258 0.16 10.39 2.09
CA ALA A 258 -0.77 9.88 3.08
C ALA A 258 -1.22 10.95 4.07
N ILE A 259 -0.32 11.86 4.45
CA ILE A 259 -0.62 13.00 5.31
C ILE A 259 -1.45 14.06 4.56
N ASP A 260 -1.10 14.41 3.32
CA ASP A 260 -1.80 15.42 2.54
C ASP A 260 -3.23 15.00 2.22
N THR A 261 -3.47 13.73 1.91
CA THR A 261 -4.81 13.20 1.68
C THR A 261 -5.64 13.15 2.95
N GLY A 262 -5.01 12.97 4.12
CA GLY A 262 -5.65 12.92 5.43
C GLY A 262 -5.88 14.28 6.07
N LEU A 263 -4.85 15.14 6.05
CA LEU A 263 -4.86 16.44 6.75
C LEU A 263 -5.78 17.49 6.12
N GLY A 264 -6.36 17.26 4.95
CA GLY A 264 -7.40 18.14 4.40
C GLY A 264 -8.60 18.36 5.32
N ARG A 265 -8.71 17.59 6.42
CA ARG A 265 -9.75 17.75 7.46
C ARG A 265 -9.29 18.49 8.70
N PHE A 266 -7.99 18.50 9.01
CA PHE A 266 -7.46 19.20 10.18
C PHE A 266 -6.39 20.18 9.73
N PRO A 267 -6.58 21.48 9.96
CA PRO A 267 -5.53 22.42 9.69
C PRO A 267 -4.35 22.12 10.62
N VAL A 268 -3.29 21.54 10.08
CA VAL A 268 -2.00 21.52 10.78
C VAL A 268 -1.53 22.96 10.80
N VAL A 269 -1.57 23.58 11.96
CA VAL A 269 -1.18 24.96 12.16
C VAL A 269 0.34 25.04 12.27
N GLY A 270 1.01 25.53 11.22
CA GLY A 270 2.44 25.84 11.23
C GLY A 270 3.35 24.76 10.67
N ASP A 271 4.66 24.85 10.97
CA ASP A 271 5.73 23.93 10.50
C ASP A 271 5.61 22.46 10.97
N ALA A 272 4.53 22.12 11.65
CA ALA A 272 4.30 20.80 12.22
C ALA A 272 4.17 19.68 11.16
N ALA A 273 3.69 19.98 9.94
CA ALA A 273 3.55 18.98 8.89
C ALA A 273 4.91 18.41 8.42
N GLY A 274 5.91 19.29 8.25
CA GLY A 274 7.25 18.85 7.84
C GLY A 274 7.95 18.01 8.92
N TRP A 275 7.71 18.33 10.19
CA TRP A 275 8.25 17.56 11.32
C TRP A 275 7.62 16.15 11.40
N VAL A 276 6.30 16.04 11.20
CA VAL A 276 5.60 14.74 11.21
C VAL A 276 6.10 13.82 10.11
N ILE A 277 6.39 14.33 8.92
CA ILE A 277 6.92 13.53 7.79
C ILE A 277 8.33 13.00 8.11
N GLU A 278 9.21 13.85 8.66
CA GLU A 278 10.58 13.45 9.03
C GLU A 278 10.56 12.38 10.13
N ASP A 279 9.69 12.53 11.13
CA ASP A 279 9.53 11.55 12.21
C ASP A 279 9.01 10.20 11.69
N ILE A 280 8.06 10.22 10.74
CA ILE A 280 7.54 9.00 10.10
C ILE A 280 8.65 8.30 9.33
N ARG A 281 9.41 9.05 8.54
CA ARG A 281 10.53 8.53 7.77
C ARG A 281 11.59 7.90 8.68
N GLU A 282 12.00 8.61 9.73
CA GLU A 282 12.97 8.11 10.71
C GLU A 282 12.45 6.82 11.37
N ALA A 283 11.18 6.81 11.79
CA ALA A 283 10.56 5.63 12.38
C ALA A 283 10.49 4.44 11.41
N VAL A 284 10.20 4.68 10.13
CA VAL A 284 10.18 3.61 9.11
C VAL A 284 11.58 3.07 8.88
N VAL A 285 12.56 3.92 8.62
CA VAL A 285 13.93 3.48 8.37
C VAL A 285 14.50 2.77 9.60
N GLU A 286 14.35 3.33 10.80
CA GLU A 286 14.89 2.74 12.03
C GLU A 286 14.25 1.38 12.36
N ASN A 287 12.93 1.25 12.20
CA ASN A 287 12.21 0.07 12.66
C ASN A 287 12.05 -1.03 11.59
N TYR A 288 12.21 -0.72 10.30
CA TYR A 288 11.97 -1.67 9.21
C TYR A 288 13.19 -2.00 8.35
N THR A 289 14.31 -1.24 8.47
CA THR A 289 15.56 -1.59 7.80
C THR A 289 16.19 -2.81 8.48
N ARG A 290 16.77 -3.70 7.67
CA ARG A 290 17.46 -4.90 8.13
C ARG A 290 18.92 -4.91 7.65
N ASP A 291 19.86 -5.31 8.51
CA ASP A 291 21.25 -5.55 8.16
C ASP A 291 21.55 -7.05 8.09
N SER A 292 21.29 -7.64 6.94
CA SER A 292 21.57 -9.07 6.70
C SER A 292 23.06 -9.40 6.67
N SER A 293 23.96 -8.42 6.55
CA SER A 293 25.41 -8.66 6.60
C SER A 293 25.88 -9.01 8.01
N ALA A 294 25.22 -8.47 9.04
CA ALA A 294 25.47 -8.77 10.44
C ALA A 294 24.70 -9.99 10.97
N GLU A 295 23.61 -10.36 10.28
CA GLU A 295 22.59 -11.29 10.75
C GLU A 295 22.27 -12.39 9.70
N ALA A 296 23.26 -12.77 8.88
CA ALA A 296 23.10 -13.77 7.81
C ALA A 296 22.50 -15.12 8.28
N ASP A 297 22.59 -15.39 9.58
CA ASP A 297 22.05 -16.58 10.23
C ASP A 297 20.74 -16.32 11.02
N MET A 298 20.16 -15.10 10.93
CA MET A 298 18.90 -14.82 11.61
C MET A 298 17.79 -15.71 11.05
N GLU A 299 17.20 -16.53 11.92
CA GLU A 299 16.05 -17.34 11.55
C GLU A 299 14.82 -16.46 11.26
N ARG A 300 13.93 -16.96 10.40
CA ARG A 300 12.66 -16.29 10.03
C ARG A 300 11.91 -15.72 11.26
N ASP A 301 11.80 -16.53 12.30
CA ASP A 301 11.05 -16.16 13.50
C ASP A 301 11.68 -15.00 14.26
N GLU A 302 13.01 -14.89 14.26
CA GLU A 302 13.73 -13.78 14.88
C GLU A 302 13.54 -12.47 14.10
N PHE A 303 13.60 -12.52 12.76
CA PHE A 303 13.28 -11.38 11.91
C PHE A 303 11.85 -10.88 12.17
N LEU A 304 10.86 -11.79 12.15
CA LEU A 304 9.47 -11.44 12.37
C LEU A 304 9.22 -10.89 13.80
N ALA A 305 9.97 -11.38 14.79
CA ALA A 305 9.90 -10.84 16.16
C ALA A 305 10.49 -9.41 16.23
N THR A 306 11.56 -9.14 15.49
CA THR A 306 12.18 -7.82 15.39
C THR A 306 11.25 -6.82 14.70
N GLN A 307 10.65 -7.21 13.60
CA GLN A 307 9.66 -6.37 12.88
C GLN A 307 8.43 -6.05 13.73
N ARG A 308 7.94 -7.05 14.48
CA ARG A 308 6.85 -6.85 15.44
C ARG A 308 7.24 -5.87 16.55
N ALA A 309 8.45 -5.96 17.06
CA ALA A 309 8.94 -5.05 18.09
C ALA A 309 9.12 -3.63 17.55
N GLY A 310 9.67 -3.46 16.34
CA GLY A 310 9.83 -2.18 15.65
C GLY A 310 8.48 -1.50 15.41
N SER A 311 7.51 -2.21 14.83
CA SER A 311 6.16 -1.70 14.63
C SER A 311 5.49 -1.27 15.95
N ALA A 312 5.65 -2.05 17.00
CA ALA A 312 5.12 -1.72 18.32
C ALA A 312 5.79 -0.49 18.94
N SER A 313 7.10 -0.28 18.68
CA SER A 313 7.83 0.92 19.09
C SER A 313 7.34 2.14 18.35
N ALA A 314 7.24 2.08 17.03
CA ALA A 314 6.76 3.19 16.20
C ALA A 314 5.34 3.64 16.63
N MET A 315 4.44 2.71 16.93
CA MET A 315 3.10 3.05 17.44
C MET A 315 3.12 3.60 18.85
N TYR A 316 4.03 3.14 19.70
CA TYR A 316 4.23 3.74 21.01
C TYR A 316 4.61 5.22 20.88
N ASP A 317 5.61 5.54 20.07
CA ASP A 317 6.15 6.88 19.93
C ASP A 317 5.12 7.83 19.29
N ALA A 318 4.42 7.39 18.24
CA ALA A 318 3.34 8.15 17.62
C ALA A 318 2.20 8.45 18.63
N THR A 319 1.79 7.45 19.41
CA THR A 319 0.73 7.62 20.40
C THR A 319 1.16 8.52 21.56
N TYR A 320 2.38 8.34 22.06
CA TYR A 320 2.93 9.18 23.12
C TYR A 320 2.99 10.64 22.70
N THR A 321 3.53 10.89 21.52
CA THR A 321 3.65 12.24 20.96
C THR A 321 2.27 12.89 20.79
N ALA A 322 1.32 12.20 20.18
CA ALA A 322 -0.05 12.69 19.99
C ALA A 322 -0.74 12.98 21.34
N ALA A 323 -0.56 12.12 22.33
CA ALA A 323 -1.13 12.32 23.68
C ALA A 323 -0.55 13.56 24.38
N ILE A 324 0.77 13.77 24.30
CA ILE A 324 1.44 14.96 24.85
C ILE A 324 0.96 16.24 24.13
N GLN A 325 0.90 16.23 22.81
CA GLN A 325 0.39 17.36 22.01
C GLN A 325 -1.07 17.68 22.34
N ALA A 326 -1.85 16.66 22.65
CA ALA A 326 -3.20 16.79 23.12
C ALA A 326 -3.31 17.32 24.57
N GLY A 327 -2.20 17.58 25.27
CA GLY A 327 -2.14 18.14 26.63
C GLY A 327 -2.40 17.11 27.74
N MET A 328 -2.19 15.82 27.47
CA MET A 328 -2.21 14.80 28.51
C MET A 328 -0.96 14.88 29.39
N SER A 329 -1.05 14.39 30.64
CA SER A 329 0.12 14.24 31.48
C SER A 329 1.05 13.14 30.92
N GLU A 330 2.34 13.22 31.22
CA GLU A 330 3.33 12.22 30.82
C GLU A 330 2.93 10.79 31.23
N GLU A 331 2.34 10.62 32.41
CA GLU A 331 1.88 9.32 32.92
C GLU A 331 0.71 8.77 32.09
N GLN A 332 -0.26 9.64 31.75
CA GLN A 332 -1.39 9.27 30.89
C GLN A 332 -0.90 8.93 29.47
N ALA A 333 0.01 9.74 28.90
CA ALA A 333 0.58 9.51 27.58
C ALA A 333 1.31 8.15 27.52
N LYS A 334 2.13 7.82 28.52
CA LYS A 334 2.81 6.51 28.62
C LYS A 334 1.82 5.35 28.72
N THR A 335 0.73 5.53 29.44
CA THR A 335 -0.31 4.49 29.58
C THR A 335 -0.99 4.23 28.23
N MET A 336 -1.39 5.28 27.52
CA MET A 336 -2.03 5.17 26.20
C MET A 336 -1.08 4.56 25.18
N ALA A 337 0.15 5.04 25.12
CA ALA A 337 1.20 4.52 24.23
C ALA A 337 1.51 3.04 24.50
N GLY A 338 1.57 2.64 25.77
CA GLY A 338 1.73 1.25 26.16
C GLY A 338 0.58 0.36 25.69
N SER A 339 -0.65 0.86 25.75
CA SER A 339 -1.84 0.15 25.26
C SER A 339 -1.81 -0.02 23.74
N ALA A 340 -1.46 1.03 22.98
CA ALA A 340 -1.32 0.97 21.53
C ALA A 340 -0.21 -0.01 21.11
N SER A 341 0.96 0.06 21.74
CA SER A 341 2.08 -0.86 21.50
C SER A 341 1.71 -2.32 21.78
N GLN A 342 0.95 -2.58 22.84
CA GLN A 342 0.48 -3.94 23.14
C GLN A 342 -0.53 -4.41 22.09
N GLN A 343 -1.45 -3.55 21.67
CA GLN A 343 -2.41 -3.87 20.60
C GLN A 343 -1.70 -4.26 19.29
N VAL A 344 -0.64 -3.53 18.92
CA VAL A 344 0.18 -3.89 17.74
C VAL A 344 0.74 -5.29 17.88
N LYS A 345 1.31 -5.63 19.05
CA LYS A 345 1.85 -6.97 19.29
C LYS A 345 0.80 -8.07 19.18
N ASP A 346 -0.43 -7.79 19.58
CA ASP A 346 -1.52 -8.75 19.54
C ASP A 346 -2.08 -8.91 18.11
N SER A 347 -2.20 -7.82 17.36
CA SER A 347 -2.76 -7.82 16.01
C SER A 347 -1.78 -8.23 14.91
N TYR A 348 -0.48 -8.02 15.10
CA TYR A 348 0.57 -8.37 14.13
C TYR A 348 0.52 -9.84 13.68
N GLY A 349 0.15 -10.75 14.58
CA GLY A 349 0.04 -12.17 14.29
C GLY A 349 -1.22 -12.56 13.48
N GLN A 350 -2.22 -11.68 13.40
CA GLN A 350 -3.46 -11.98 12.67
C GLN A 350 -3.27 -11.92 11.15
N GLY A 351 -2.38 -11.04 10.67
CA GLY A 351 -2.03 -10.94 9.25
C GLY A 351 -1.25 -12.14 8.70
N ARG A 352 -0.86 -13.10 9.55
CA ARG A 352 -0.05 -14.26 9.22
C ARG A 352 -0.83 -15.59 9.23
N GLN A 353 -2.13 -15.57 9.43
CA GLN A 353 -3.02 -16.74 9.41
C GLN A 353 -3.76 -16.84 8.07
#